data_b34da083a4ec01a7088ee28514aa5cb1
#
_entry.id   b34da083a4ec01a7088ee28514aa5cb1
#
_cell.length_a   1.000
_cell.length_b   1.000
_cell.length_c   1.000
_cell.angle_alpha   90.00
_cell.angle_beta   90.00
_cell.angle_gamma   90.00
#
_symmetry.space_group_name_H-M   'P 1'
#
loop_
_entity.id
_entity.type
_entity.pdbx_description
1 polymer ?
#
loop_
_entity_poly.entity_id
_entity_poly.type
_entity_poly.pdbx_seq_one_letter_code
_entity_poly.pdbx_strand_id
1 'polypeptide(L)'
;EQKVSLRDYERTGIDVDGIVTSQLLINIFEHNTPLHDGAVIIQGNRVVSATCYLPLSDNLGLSKELGTRHRAGVGISEITDSLTIIVSEETGKISVAYEGELERNLDADSLRDRMHKILNNPVEEHKNLRIWKGRSRDKK
;
A
#
# COMPACT_ATOMS: atom_id res chain seq x y z
N GLU A 1 0.05 -6.06 -3.29
CA GLU A 1 -0.15 -6.86 -4.51
C GLU A 1 -1.44 -7.66 -4.39
N GLN A 2 -2.21 -7.68 -5.45
CA GLN A 2 -3.39 -8.51 -5.56
C GLN A 2 -3.19 -9.55 -6.67
N LYS A 3 -4.03 -9.55 -7.72
CA LYS A 3 -3.93 -10.54 -8.80
C LYS A 3 -2.82 -10.22 -9.80
N VAL A 4 -2.59 -8.93 -10.05
CA VAL A 4 -1.51 -8.50 -10.94
C VAL A 4 -0.19 -8.54 -10.19
N SER A 5 0.78 -9.26 -10.72
CA SER A 5 2.10 -9.40 -10.10
C SER A 5 2.86 -8.09 -10.09
N LEU A 6 3.47 -7.75 -8.95
CA LEU A 6 4.38 -6.62 -8.80
C LEU A 6 5.85 -7.03 -8.89
N ARG A 7 6.12 -8.23 -9.39
CA ARG A 7 7.47 -8.81 -9.38
C ARG A 7 8.53 -7.92 -10.04
N ASP A 8 8.19 -7.25 -11.14
CA ASP A 8 9.13 -6.37 -11.82
C ASP A 8 9.54 -5.18 -10.96
N TYR A 9 8.64 -4.72 -10.10
CA TYR A 9 8.91 -3.62 -9.17
C TYR A 9 9.63 -4.09 -7.91
N GLU A 10 9.32 -5.30 -7.43
CA GLU A 10 10.06 -5.92 -6.32
C GLU A 10 11.55 -5.99 -6.59
N ARG A 11 11.93 -6.30 -7.82
CA ARG A 11 13.32 -6.43 -8.24
C ARG A 11 14.11 -5.12 -8.20
N THR A 12 13.43 -4.00 -8.18
CA THR A 12 14.11 -2.68 -8.09
C THR A 12 14.56 -2.37 -6.66
N GLY A 13 14.05 -3.08 -5.69
CA GLY A 13 14.33 -2.85 -4.29
C GLY A 13 15.22 -3.92 -3.66
N ILE A 14 15.18 -3.95 -2.35
CA ILE A 14 15.95 -4.88 -1.52
C ILE A 14 15.00 -5.95 -0.99
N ASP A 15 15.38 -7.22 -1.10
CA ASP A 15 14.59 -8.33 -0.59
C ASP A 15 14.53 -8.27 0.93
N VAL A 16 13.33 -8.39 1.48
CA VAL A 16 13.08 -8.40 2.92
C VAL A 16 12.56 -9.75 3.37
N ASP A 17 11.51 -10.23 2.72
CA ASP A 17 10.86 -11.52 3.00
C ASP A 17 10.55 -11.73 4.49
N GLY A 18 9.84 -10.79 5.09
CA GLY A 18 9.44 -10.82 6.49
C GLY A 18 7.93 -10.78 6.67
N ILE A 19 7.47 -11.27 7.81
CA ILE A 19 6.06 -11.20 8.16
C ILE A 19 5.66 -9.74 8.41
N VAL A 20 4.51 -9.32 7.90
CA VAL A 20 3.99 -7.97 8.13
C VAL A 20 3.67 -7.80 9.61
N THR A 21 4.39 -6.90 10.26
CA THR A 21 4.15 -6.47 11.64
C THR A 21 4.33 -4.97 11.72
N SER A 22 3.74 -4.35 12.73
CA SER A 22 3.93 -2.91 12.96
C SER A 22 5.41 -2.60 13.24
N GLN A 23 6.09 -3.45 14.00
CA GLN A 23 7.52 -3.28 14.31
C GLN A 23 8.38 -3.29 13.04
N LEU A 24 8.13 -4.24 12.14
CA LEU A 24 8.89 -4.32 10.89
C LEU A 24 8.66 -3.09 10.03
N LEU A 25 7.41 -2.67 9.86
CA LEU A 25 7.08 -1.49 9.07
C LEU A 25 7.66 -0.21 9.67
N ILE A 26 7.59 -0.03 10.98
CA ILE A 26 8.18 1.12 11.65
C ILE A 26 9.68 1.17 11.41
N ASN A 27 10.37 0.03 11.53
CA ASN A 27 11.81 -0.03 11.30
C ASN A 27 12.20 0.23 9.85
N ILE A 28 11.42 -0.28 8.90
CA ILE A 28 11.68 -0.02 7.47
C ILE A 28 11.56 1.47 7.16
N PHE A 29 10.52 2.13 7.68
CA PHE A 29 10.24 3.53 7.38
C PHE A 29 10.94 4.52 8.33
N GLU A 30 11.80 4.04 9.20
CA GLU A 30 12.67 4.90 10.00
C GLU A 30 13.56 5.74 9.08
N HIS A 31 13.46 7.05 9.16
CA HIS A 31 14.05 7.92 8.15
C HIS A 31 15.59 7.97 8.16
N ASN A 32 16.22 7.41 9.17
CA ASN A 32 17.69 7.29 9.22
C ASN A 32 18.20 5.99 8.55
N THR A 33 17.32 5.21 7.94
CA THR A 33 17.71 3.96 7.28
C THR A 33 17.57 4.07 5.77
N PRO A 34 18.42 3.36 4.99
CA PRO A 34 18.27 3.33 3.52
C PRO A 34 16.95 2.73 3.06
N LEU A 35 16.30 1.91 3.88
CA LEU A 35 15.07 1.20 3.50
C LEU A 35 13.84 2.09 3.42
N HIS A 36 13.85 3.28 4.03
CA HIS A 36 12.68 4.15 4.06
C HIS A 36 12.40 4.83 2.71
N ASP A 37 13.42 4.96 1.88
CA ASP A 37 13.32 5.69 0.60
C ASP A 37 12.86 4.73 -0.50
N GLY A 38 11.62 4.89 -0.92
CA GLY A 38 10.99 4.03 -1.91
C GLY A 38 9.75 3.34 -1.36
N ALA A 39 9.25 2.39 -2.12
CA ALA A 39 8.04 1.68 -1.77
C ALA A 39 8.33 0.33 -1.12
N VAL A 40 7.44 -0.08 -0.23
CA VAL A 40 7.41 -1.43 0.32
C VAL A 40 6.34 -2.21 -0.42
N ILE A 41 6.68 -3.41 -0.87
CA ILE A 41 5.72 -4.30 -1.54
C ILE A 41 5.34 -5.43 -0.59
N ILE A 42 4.03 -5.55 -0.40
CA ILE A 42 3.43 -6.57 0.46
C ILE A 42 2.64 -7.54 -0.39
N GLN A 43 2.88 -8.82 -0.17
CA GLN A 43 2.14 -9.91 -0.80
C GLN A 43 1.60 -10.82 0.29
N GLY A 44 0.27 -10.91 0.40
CA GLY A 44 -0.36 -11.65 1.49
C GLY A 44 0.03 -11.06 2.84
N ASN A 45 0.62 -11.86 3.70
CA ASN A 45 1.07 -11.43 5.02
C ASN A 45 2.59 -11.18 5.10
N ARG A 46 3.25 -11.02 3.92
CA ARG A 46 4.70 -10.86 3.88
C ARG A 46 5.09 -9.52 3.27
N VAL A 47 6.06 -8.87 3.90
CA VAL A 47 6.82 -7.78 3.28
C VAL A 47 7.85 -8.45 2.37
N VAL A 48 7.66 -8.35 1.07
CA VAL A 48 8.52 -9.01 0.10
C VAL A 48 9.78 -8.20 -0.15
N SER A 49 9.62 -6.90 -0.33
CA SER A 49 10.71 -6.02 -0.78
C SER A 49 10.50 -4.62 -0.25
N ALA A 50 11.58 -3.87 -0.08
CA ALA A 50 11.56 -2.48 0.35
C ALA A 50 12.41 -1.63 -0.59
N THR A 51 12.29 -0.32 -0.48
CA THR A 51 12.99 0.67 -1.33
C THR A 51 12.79 0.41 -2.84
N CYS A 52 11.59 -0.04 -3.20
CA CYS A 52 11.24 -0.30 -4.60
C CYS A 52 10.87 0.98 -5.33
N TYR A 53 11.15 1.01 -6.64
CA TYR A 53 10.76 2.11 -7.51
C TYR A 53 9.47 1.76 -8.24
N LEU A 54 8.48 2.64 -8.12
CA LEU A 54 7.20 2.51 -8.81
C LEU A 54 7.12 3.54 -9.92
N PRO A 55 6.32 3.29 -10.98
CA PRO A 55 6.17 4.26 -12.05
C PRO A 55 5.40 5.50 -11.55
N LEU A 56 5.84 6.67 -11.98
CA LEU A 56 5.18 7.92 -11.61
C LEU A 56 4.01 8.19 -12.54
N SER A 57 2.88 8.60 -11.98
CA SER A 57 1.73 8.99 -12.77
C SER A 57 2.01 10.27 -13.56
N ASP A 58 1.58 10.29 -14.82
CA ASP A 58 1.59 11.47 -15.68
C ASP A 58 0.27 12.26 -15.60
N ASN A 59 -0.61 11.90 -14.68
CA ASN A 59 -1.92 12.52 -14.56
C ASN A 59 -1.79 13.98 -14.15
N LEU A 60 -2.15 14.88 -15.07
CA LEU A 60 -2.12 16.33 -14.86
C LEU A 60 -3.23 16.81 -13.92
N GLY A 61 -4.25 15.98 -13.69
CA GLY A 61 -5.32 16.28 -12.74
C GLY A 61 -4.92 16.16 -11.29
N LEU A 62 -3.75 15.55 -10.99
CA LEU A 62 -3.25 15.47 -9.63
C LEU A 62 -2.79 16.85 -9.16
N SER A 63 -3.06 17.15 -7.89
CA SER A 63 -2.62 18.39 -7.28
C SER A 63 -1.11 18.59 -7.40
N LYS A 64 -0.68 19.79 -7.74
CA LYS A 64 0.74 20.13 -7.90
C LYS A 64 1.50 20.08 -6.57
N GLU A 65 0.81 20.17 -5.45
CA GLU A 65 1.42 20.06 -4.12
C GLU A 65 1.80 18.64 -3.74
N LEU A 66 1.33 17.63 -4.49
CA LEU A 66 1.66 16.23 -4.25
C LEU A 66 3.07 15.90 -4.73
N GLY A 67 3.82 15.24 -3.87
CA GLY A 67 5.19 14.84 -4.17
C GLY A 67 5.30 13.50 -4.88
N THR A 68 6.52 13.01 -4.99
CA THR A 68 6.88 11.78 -5.70
C THR A 68 6.16 10.55 -5.15
N ARG A 69 6.00 10.45 -3.84
CA ARG A 69 5.33 9.29 -3.22
C ARG A 69 3.89 9.13 -3.68
N HIS A 70 3.16 10.22 -3.72
CA HIS A 70 1.76 10.19 -4.17
C HIS A 70 1.67 9.84 -5.65
N ARG A 71 2.55 10.42 -6.47
CA ARG A 71 2.60 10.13 -7.91
C ARG A 71 3.00 8.69 -8.20
N ALA A 72 3.90 8.12 -7.41
CA ALA A 72 4.29 6.73 -7.51
C ALA A 72 3.13 5.79 -7.13
N GLY A 73 2.42 6.10 -6.05
CA GLY A 73 1.25 5.34 -5.64
C GLY A 73 0.14 5.34 -6.68
N VAL A 74 -0.15 6.49 -7.26
CA VAL A 74 -1.14 6.59 -8.34
C VAL A 74 -0.63 5.86 -9.59
N GLY A 75 0.65 6.03 -9.94
CA GLY A 75 1.24 5.41 -11.13
C GLY A 75 1.10 3.89 -11.12
N ILE A 76 1.44 3.24 -10.02
CA ILE A 76 1.29 1.78 -9.93
C ILE A 76 -0.18 1.36 -9.93
N SER A 77 -1.07 2.18 -9.38
CA SER A 77 -2.49 1.88 -9.35
C SER A 77 -3.16 2.01 -10.73
N GLU A 78 -2.56 2.75 -11.66
CA GLU A 78 -3.06 2.89 -13.01
C GLU A 78 -2.87 1.63 -13.85
N ILE A 79 -1.83 0.85 -13.56
CA ILE A 79 -1.43 -0.29 -14.38
C ILE A 79 -1.56 -1.64 -13.68
N THR A 80 -1.93 -1.65 -12.41
CA THR A 80 -2.14 -2.88 -11.64
C THR A 80 -3.41 -2.76 -10.80
N ASP A 81 -3.84 -3.88 -10.22
CA ASP A 81 -4.97 -3.91 -9.28
C ASP A 81 -4.52 -3.73 -7.82
N SER A 82 -3.29 -3.28 -7.61
CA SER A 82 -2.75 -3.09 -6.26
C SER A 82 -3.40 -1.91 -5.54
N LEU A 83 -3.51 -2.05 -4.23
CA LEU A 83 -3.87 -0.97 -3.34
C LEU A 83 -2.59 -0.38 -2.78
N THR A 84 -2.39 0.93 -2.94
CA THR A 84 -1.22 1.61 -2.40
C THR A 84 -1.62 2.56 -1.28
N ILE A 85 -0.97 2.41 -0.14
CA ILE A 85 -1.12 3.30 1.00
C ILE A 85 0.05 4.26 1.00
N ILE A 86 -0.24 5.56 1.01
CA ILE A 86 0.79 6.61 0.98
C ILE A 86 0.70 7.41 2.27
N VAL A 87 1.84 7.56 2.94
CA VAL A 87 1.93 8.42 4.12
C VAL A 87 2.81 9.62 3.78
N SER A 88 2.28 10.82 3.94
CA SER A 88 3.03 12.04 3.66
C SER A 88 4.16 12.22 4.67
N GLU A 89 5.39 12.44 4.19
CA GLU A 89 6.52 12.71 5.09
C GLU A 89 6.42 14.10 5.74
N GLU A 90 5.70 15.02 5.13
CA GLU A 90 5.55 16.39 5.64
C GLU A 90 4.46 16.48 6.71
N THR A 91 3.33 15.81 6.50
CA THR A 91 2.14 15.99 7.33
C THR A 91 1.74 14.75 8.13
N GLY A 92 2.23 13.57 7.75
CA GLY A 92 1.78 12.29 8.30
C GLY A 92 0.39 11.87 7.84
N LYS A 93 -0.22 12.63 6.94
CA LYS A 93 -1.55 12.31 6.43
C LYS A 93 -1.51 11.08 5.51
N ILE A 94 -2.56 10.27 5.62
CA ILE A 94 -2.67 9.00 4.89
C ILE A 94 -3.56 9.17 3.68
N SER A 95 -3.11 8.62 2.56
CA SER A 95 -3.85 8.54 1.31
C SER A 95 -3.84 7.12 0.78
N VAL A 96 -4.81 6.80 -0.07
CA VAL A 96 -4.90 5.52 -0.75
C VAL A 96 -5.01 5.77 -2.25
N ALA A 97 -4.23 5.02 -3.03
CA ALA A 97 -4.34 5.02 -4.49
C ALA A 97 -4.84 3.66 -4.96
N TYR A 98 -5.87 3.67 -5.79
CA TYR A 98 -6.46 2.47 -6.36
C TYR A 98 -7.14 2.80 -7.69
N GLU A 99 -6.93 1.97 -8.69
CA GLU A 99 -7.49 2.16 -10.03
C GLU A 99 -7.23 3.55 -10.63
N GLY A 100 -6.06 4.11 -10.36
CA GLY A 100 -5.66 5.42 -10.86
C GLY A 100 -6.21 6.61 -10.08
N GLU A 101 -6.98 6.36 -9.04
CA GLU A 101 -7.58 7.42 -8.22
C GLU A 101 -6.90 7.52 -6.86
N LEU A 102 -6.80 8.74 -6.36
CA LEU A 102 -6.19 9.05 -5.07
C LEU A 102 -7.26 9.59 -4.11
N GLU A 103 -7.39 8.95 -2.97
CA GLU A 103 -8.24 9.42 -1.88
C GLU A 103 -7.35 9.88 -0.73
N ARG A 104 -7.49 11.13 -0.32
CA ARG A 104 -6.60 11.80 0.64
C ARG A 104 -7.22 11.95 2.01
N ASN A 105 -6.38 12.20 3.01
CA ASN A 105 -6.77 12.58 4.38
C ASN A 105 -7.63 11.53 5.07
N LEU A 106 -7.23 10.27 4.95
CA LEU A 106 -7.91 9.17 5.63
C LEU A 106 -7.43 9.06 7.09
N ASP A 107 -8.37 8.82 7.99
CA ASP A 107 -8.05 8.38 9.35
C ASP A 107 -7.92 6.84 9.39
N ALA A 108 -7.59 6.29 10.57
CA ALA A 108 -7.39 4.85 10.72
C ALA A 108 -8.65 4.05 10.38
N ASP A 109 -9.82 4.53 10.76
CA ASP A 109 -11.08 3.83 10.50
C ASP A 109 -11.45 3.87 9.02
N SER A 110 -11.29 5.02 8.38
CA SER A 110 -11.53 5.18 6.95
C SER A 110 -10.58 4.33 6.12
N LEU A 111 -9.31 4.28 6.51
CA LEU A 111 -8.30 3.43 5.85
C LEU A 111 -8.68 1.96 5.96
N ARG A 112 -9.05 1.51 7.14
CA ARG A 112 -9.46 0.12 7.38
C ARG A 112 -10.67 -0.24 6.53
N ASP A 113 -11.66 0.64 6.49
CA ASP A 113 -12.87 0.44 5.70
C ASP A 113 -12.57 0.35 4.20
N ARG A 114 -11.70 1.21 3.69
CA ARG A 114 -11.25 1.17 2.29
C ARG A 114 -10.48 -0.09 1.96
N MET A 115 -9.61 -0.53 2.84
CA MET A 115 -8.88 -1.79 2.65
C MET A 115 -9.82 -2.97 2.56
N HIS A 116 -10.86 -3.02 3.39
CA HIS A 116 -11.85 -4.09 3.33
C HIS A 116 -12.64 -4.08 2.03
N LYS A 117 -13.10 -2.92 1.60
CA LYS A 117 -13.87 -2.80 0.37
C LYS A 117 -13.09 -3.16 -0.88
N ILE A 118 -11.81 -2.81 -0.92
CA ILE A 118 -10.96 -3.03 -2.09
C ILE A 118 -10.41 -4.44 -2.12
N LEU A 119 -9.92 -4.94 -0.99
CA LEU A 119 -9.25 -6.24 -0.91
C LEU A 119 -10.22 -7.43 -0.87
N ASN A 120 -11.48 -7.18 -0.52
CA ASN A 120 -12.53 -8.21 -0.51
C ASN A 120 -13.55 -7.88 -1.58
N ASN A 121 -13.59 -8.69 -2.65
CA ASN A 121 -14.60 -8.49 -3.67
C ASN A 121 -15.98 -9.01 -3.19
N PRO A 122 -17.11 -8.48 -3.74
CA PRO A 122 -18.46 -8.81 -3.25
C PRO A 122 -18.84 -10.29 -3.35
N VAL A 123 -18.28 -11.04 -4.31
CA VAL A 123 -18.56 -12.46 -4.47
C VAL A 123 -17.89 -13.30 -3.40
N GLU A 124 -16.70 -12.89 -2.96
CA GLU A 124 -15.94 -13.54 -1.91
C GLU A 124 -16.34 -13.06 -0.52
N GLU A 125 -16.98 -11.92 -0.44
CA GLU A 125 -17.33 -11.27 0.82
C GLU A 125 -18.19 -12.16 1.72
N HIS A 126 -19.16 -12.87 1.16
CA HIS A 126 -20.00 -13.78 1.92
C HIS A 126 -19.25 -15.01 2.45
N LYS A 127 -18.25 -15.50 1.73
CA LYS A 127 -17.40 -16.59 2.20
C LYS A 127 -16.36 -16.10 3.19
N ASN A 128 -15.81 -14.94 2.93
CA ASN A 128 -14.73 -14.37 3.74
C ASN A 128 -15.23 -13.74 5.04
N LEU A 129 -16.48 -13.31 5.11
CA LEU A 129 -17.06 -12.75 6.34
C LEU A 129 -17.00 -13.73 7.53
N ARG A 130 -17.22 -15.03 7.30
CA ARG A 130 -17.13 -16.05 8.35
C ARG A 130 -15.71 -16.26 8.83
N ILE A 131 -14.78 -16.36 7.89
CA ILE A 131 -13.36 -16.54 8.18
C ILE A 131 -12.80 -15.28 8.81
N TRP A 132 -13.25 -14.14 8.33
CA TRP A 132 -12.74 -12.84 8.73
C TRP A 132 -13.15 -12.42 10.14
N LYS A 133 -14.37 -12.72 10.56
CA LYS A 133 -14.80 -12.49 11.95
C LYS A 133 -13.95 -13.26 12.96
N GLY A 134 -13.43 -14.42 12.58
CA GLY A 134 -12.48 -15.17 13.40
C GLY A 134 -11.09 -14.53 13.39
N ARG A 135 -10.63 -14.07 12.25
CA ARG A 135 -9.27 -13.51 12.09
C ARG A 135 -9.11 -12.10 12.63
N SER A 136 -10.14 -11.27 12.56
CA SER A 136 -10.05 -9.89 13.04
C SER A 136 -9.79 -9.79 14.54
N ARG A 137 -10.09 -10.84 15.30
CA ARG A 137 -9.79 -10.93 16.73
C ARG A 137 -8.32 -11.24 17.01
N ASP A 138 -7.64 -11.89 16.08
CA ASP A 138 -6.26 -12.34 16.24
C ASP A 138 -5.24 -11.30 15.72
N LYS A 139 -5.70 -10.28 15.00
CA LYS A 139 -4.83 -9.26 14.40
C LYS A 139 -4.67 -7.99 15.23
N LYS A 140 -5.20 -7.97 16.41
CA LYS A 140 -5.08 -6.78 17.28
C LYS A 140 -3.82 -6.80 18.13
#